data_e2726a2d3fa4e34f26beaf3c6aeb824c
#
_entry.id   e2726a2d3fa4e34f26beaf3c6aeb824c
#
_cell.length_a   1.000
_cell.length_b   1.000
_cell.length_c   1.000
_cell.angle_alpha   90.00
_cell.angle_beta   90.00
_cell.angle_gamma   90.00
#
_symmetry.space_group_name_H-M   'P 1'
#
loop_
_entity.id
_entity.type
_entity.pdbx_description
1 polymer ?
#
loop_
_entity_poly.entity_id
_entity_poly.type
_entity_poly.pdbx_seq_one_letter_code
_entity_poly.pdbx_strand_id
1 'polypeptide(L)'
;MSRKMTKFSTQLKTRLVLEVLREEKTLNEIASANNINPKNLQNWKKLFLENAEVAMEPAKAVKEYKDEVAKLKVQVGEYAKKVGELTLEKDWAVGKLKSLDSSYKKELIDRDEDKVLSVVKQCNLISYNRSNLFYIPMINPAKDAIKEHIEKVFEEIPSYGYMKVYHQLLEDGFSVSPNTVLAYRRELGLQAVLAVRPPNTSWADKQHPKYAYKLRGLEITRANQVWSTDITYIKIKGGMVYMAAVIDWYSKAVLSWRVSNIMDTDLVMGVLNDALSLYGKPEIFNTDQGSQYTSYIHTQTLKDNDIIISMDGKGRATDNICIERFWRSAKVEKIYLNEYERVSVLRSDINDYMEFYNYRRFHETLKYKKPMNVYFESLKINDENYTKSSEIVA
;
A
#
# COMPACT_ATOMS: atom_id res chain seq x y z
N MET A 1 -74.79 12.23 -1.95
CA MET A 1 -75.20 12.91 -0.70
C MET A 1 -75.10 11.91 0.45
N SER A 2 -74.19 12.11 1.41
CA SER A 2 -74.00 11.24 2.60
C SER A 2 -75.18 11.48 3.55
N ARG A 3 -75.94 10.42 3.85
CA ARG A 3 -77.02 10.48 4.85
C ARG A 3 -76.41 10.74 6.22
N LYS A 4 -76.62 11.90 6.83
CA LYS A 4 -76.31 12.18 8.21
C LYS A 4 -76.91 11.11 9.12
N MET A 5 -76.11 10.27 9.74
CA MET A 5 -76.53 9.35 10.77
C MET A 5 -77.04 10.17 11.99
N THR A 6 -78.31 10.15 12.22
CA THR A 6 -78.90 10.73 13.44
C THR A 6 -78.44 9.92 14.67
N LYS A 7 -77.62 10.52 15.54
CA LYS A 7 -77.14 9.91 16.77
C LYS A 7 -78.27 10.05 17.86
N PHE A 8 -78.92 8.99 18.16
CA PHE A 8 -79.91 8.95 19.26
C PHE A 8 -79.18 8.73 20.61
N SER A 9 -79.55 9.47 21.66
CA SER A 9 -78.93 9.34 22.98
C SER A 9 -79.30 7.96 23.60
N THR A 10 -78.34 7.43 24.42
CA THR A 10 -78.56 6.14 25.11
C THR A 10 -79.84 6.14 25.99
N GLN A 11 -80.08 7.28 26.66
CA GLN A 11 -81.30 7.48 27.47
C GLN A 11 -82.60 7.35 26.65
N LEU A 12 -82.61 7.98 25.47
CA LEU A 12 -83.75 7.88 24.55
C LEU A 12 -83.97 6.44 24.08
N LYS A 13 -82.89 5.73 23.68
CA LYS A 13 -82.96 4.34 23.26
C LYS A 13 -83.50 3.45 24.36
N THR A 14 -82.94 3.59 25.58
CA THR A 14 -83.42 2.80 26.73
C THR A 14 -84.87 3.06 27.02
N ARG A 15 -85.34 4.32 27.07
CA ARG A 15 -86.71 4.69 27.30
C ARG A 15 -87.67 4.05 26.29
N LEU A 16 -87.37 4.16 25.03
CA LEU A 16 -88.19 3.62 23.93
C LEU A 16 -88.21 2.10 23.92
N VAL A 17 -87.10 1.44 24.27
CA VAL A 17 -87.07 -0.03 24.39
C VAL A 17 -87.91 -0.49 25.56
N LEU A 18 -87.85 0.21 26.69
CA LEU A 18 -88.75 -0.11 27.83
C LEU A 18 -90.23 0.12 27.53
N GLU A 19 -90.53 1.15 26.70
CA GLU A 19 -91.95 1.37 26.23
C GLU A 19 -92.37 0.25 25.30
N VAL A 20 -91.52 -0.29 24.43
CA VAL A 20 -91.81 -1.47 23.59
C VAL A 20 -92.01 -2.75 24.44
N LEU A 21 -91.21 -2.89 25.53
CA LEU A 21 -91.29 -4.05 26.42
C LEU A 21 -92.56 -4.06 27.33
N ARG A 22 -93.19 -2.88 27.57
CA ARG A 22 -94.44 -2.79 28.27
C ARG A 22 -95.65 -3.22 27.48
N GLU A 23 -95.53 -3.36 26.14
CA GLU A 23 -96.51 -3.81 25.19
C GLU A 23 -97.83 -3.00 25.19
N GLU A 24 -97.81 -1.77 25.72
CA GLU A 24 -98.95 -0.85 25.73
C GLU A 24 -99.28 -0.27 24.35
N LYS A 25 -98.30 -0.20 23.50
CA LYS A 25 -98.33 0.31 22.10
C LYS A 25 -97.54 -0.60 21.21
N THR A 26 -97.93 -0.64 19.94
CA THR A 26 -97.21 -1.44 18.96
C THR A 26 -95.81 -0.78 18.64
N LEU A 27 -94.83 -1.62 18.27
CA LEU A 27 -93.51 -1.16 17.94
C LEU A 27 -93.56 -0.09 16.82
N ASN A 28 -94.42 -0.22 15.85
CA ASN A 28 -94.62 0.72 14.75
C ASN A 28 -95.18 2.06 15.23
N GLU A 29 -96.09 2.09 16.13
CA GLU A 29 -96.67 3.31 16.76
C GLU A 29 -95.59 4.09 17.51
N ILE A 30 -94.80 3.41 18.34
CA ILE A 30 -93.73 4.02 19.11
C ILE A 30 -92.65 4.58 18.15
N ALA A 31 -92.29 3.82 17.10
CA ALA A 31 -91.33 4.27 16.13
C ALA A 31 -91.80 5.50 15.37
N SER A 32 -93.06 5.50 14.95
CA SER A 32 -93.65 6.64 14.17
C SER A 32 -93.76 7.90 15.03
N ALA A 33 -94.21 7.76 16.27
CA ALA A 33 -94.36 8.88 17.23
C ALA A 33 -93.00 9.57 17.53
N ASN A 34 -91.91 8.85 17.40
CA ASN A 34 -90.58 9.38 17.70
C ASN A 34 -89.71 9.59 16.43
N ASN A 35 -90.27 9.51 15.24
CA ASN A 35 -89.55 9.63 13.93
C ASN A 35 -88.33 8.69 13.82
N ILE A 36 -88.46 7.42 14.26
CA ILE A 36 -87.46 6.42 14.26
C ILE A 36 -87.80 5.28 13.32
N ASN A 37 -86.88 4.76 12.59
CA ASN A 37 -87.15 3.58 11.78
C ASN A 37 -87.43 2.39 12.66
N PRO A 38 -88.59 1.70 12.47
CA PRO A 38 -89.00 0.51 13.27
C PRO A 38 -87.89 -0.55 13.39
N LYS A 39 -87.05 -0.70 12.33
CA LYS A 39 -85.97 -1.64 12.35
C LYS A 39 -84.84 -1.25 13.38
N ASN A 40 -84.60 0.05 13.56
CA ASN A 40 -83.66 0.52 14.56
C ASN A 40 -84.19 0.23 16.00
N LEU A 41 -85.44 0.44 16.23
CA LEU A 41 -86.04 0.15 17.53
C LEU A 41 -86.05 -1.35 17.83
N GLN A 42 -86.29 -2.17 16.84
CA GLN A 42 -86.20 -3.64 16.93
C GLN A 42 -84.73 -4.07 17.24
N ASN A 43 -83.78 -3.49 16.60
CA ASN A 43 -82.32 -3.75 16.85
C ASN A 43 -81.95 -3.30 18.29
N TRP A 44 -82.45 -2.14 18.75
CA TRP A 44 -82.20 -1.68 20.11
C TRP A 44 -82.85 -2.57 21.16
N LYS A 45 -84.08 -3.09 20.93
CA LYS A 45 -84.72 -4.08 21.78
C LYS A 45 -83.88 -5.34 21.88
N LYS A 46 -83.41 -5.87 20.74
CA LYS A 46 -82.52 -7.04 20.69
C LYS A 46 -81.26 -6.82 21.50
N LEU A 47 -80.55 -5.71 21.21
CA LEU A 47 -79.32 -5.36 21.91
C LEU A 47 -79.49 -5.17 23.41
N PHE A 48 -80.61 -4.58 23.82
CA PHE A 48 -80.97 -4.38 25.25
C PHE A 48 -81.17 -5.72 25.96
N LEU A 49 -81.91 -6.65 25.34
CA LEU A 49 -82.17 -7.99 25.93
C LEU A 49 -80.89 -8.83 25.97
N GLU A 50 -80.06 -8.80 24.95
CA GLU A 50 -78.78 -9.51 24.90
C GLU A 50 -77.82 -9.02 25.99
N ASN A 51 -77.87 -7.75 26.39
CA ASN A 51 -77.04 -7.16 27.42
C ASN A 51 -77.68 -6.95 28.75
N ALA A 52 -78.91 -7.42 28.93
CA ALA A 52 -79.68 -7.26 30.17
C ALA A 52 -79.04 -7.96 31.39
N GLU A 53 -78.46 -9.14 31.18
CA GLU A 53 -77.71 -9.90 32.16
C GLU A 53 -76.48 -9.13 32.65
N VAL A 54 -75.69 -8.51 31.72
CA VAL A 54 -74.56 -7.67 32.05
C VAL A 54 -74.93 -6.42 32.83
N ALA A 55 -76.11 -5.88 32.55
CA ALA A 55 -76.68 -4.74 33.30
C ALA A 55 -77.11 -5.07 34.76
N MET A 56 -77.49 -6.34 35.02
CA MET A 56 -77.88 -6.81 36.35
C MET A 56 -76.64 -7.14 37.24
N GLU A 57 -75.52 -7.56 36.64
CA GLU A 57 -74.25 -7.83 37.36
C GLU A 57 -73.09 -7.04 36.81
N PRO A 58 -73.07 -5.71 36.82
CA PRO A 58 -72.04 -4.87 36.19
C PRO A 58 -70.68 -5.07 36.85
N ALA A 59 -70.62 -5.39 38.12
CA ALA A 59 -69.37 -5.62 38.83
C ALA A 59 -68.62 -6.88 38.33
N LYS A 60 -69.39 -7.95 38.00
CA LYS A 60 -68.83 -9.19 37.45
C LYS A 60 -68.27 -8.97 36.04
N ALA A 61 -69.01 -8.31 35.16
CA ALA A 61 -68.58 -8.01 33.82
C ALA A 61 -67.29 -7.11 33.81
N VAL A 62 -67.26 -6.08 34.67
CA VAL A 62 -66.08 -5.21 34.84
C VAL A 62 -64.86 -5.98 35.35
N LYS A 63 -65.05 -6.96 36.23
CA LYS A 63 -64.02 -7.84 36.75
C LYS A 63 -63.43 -8.71 35.62
N GLU A 64 -64.31 -9.39 34.87
CA GLU A 64 -63.90 -10.24 33.74
C GLU A 64 -63.08 -9.45 32.68
N TYR A 65 -63.54 -8.27 32.31
CA TYR A 65 -62.75 -7.39 31.40
C TYR A 65 -61.38 -6.93 31.99
N LYS A 66 -61.38 -6.64 33.32
CA LYS A 66 -60.10 -6.28 33.98
C LYS A 66 -59.11 -7.46 33.97
N ASP A 67 -59.63 -8.67 34.29
CA ASP A 67 -58.78 -9.88 34.27
C ASP A 67 -58.29 -10.23 32.86
N GLU A 68 -59.12 -10.06 31.84
CA GLU A 68 -58.73 -10.23 30.45
C GLU A 68 -57.65 -9.19 29.99
N VAL A 69 -57.89 -7.92 30.35
CA VAL A 69 -56.90 -6.85 30.08
C VAL A 69 -55.56 -7.12 30.80
N ALA A 70 -55.61 -7.65 32.03
CA ALA A 70 -54.41 -8.02 32.77
C ALA A 70 -53.66 -9.17 32.08
N LYS A 71 -54.36 -10.22 31.65
CA LYS A 71 -53.75 -11.32 30.88
C LYS A 71 -53.14 -10.86 29.56
N LEU A 72 -53.85 -10.03 28.80
CA LEU A 72 -53.35 -9.48 27.53
C LEU A 72 -52.12 -8.60 27.74
N LYS A 73 -52.06 -7.78 28.80
CA LYS A 73 -50.89 -6.99 29.14
C LYS A 73 -49.67 -7.85 29.45
N VAL A 74 -49.84 -8.97 30.18
CA VAL A 74 -48.74 -9.92 30.43
C VAL A 74 -48.26 -10.53 29.12
N GLN A 75 -49.15 -11.00 28.26
CA GLN A 75 -48.79 -11.58 26.95
C GLN A 75 -48.06 -10.57 26.05
N VAL A 76 -48.51 -9.32 25.99
CA VAL A 76 -47.83 -8.24 25.24
C VAL A 76 -46.44 -7.99 25.81
N GLY A 77 -46.29 -8.02 27.16
CA GLY A 77 -44.98 -7.90 27.80
C GLY A 77 -44.02 -9.03 27.42
N GLU A 78 -44.49 -10.27 27.43
CA GLU A 78 -43.70 -11.43 27.01
C GLU A 78 -43.31 -11.37 25.53
N TYR A 79 -44.23 -10.99 24.65
CA TYR A 79 -43.93 -10.80 23.23
C TYR A 79 -42.94 -9.66 23.01
N ALA A 80 -43.08 -8.53 23.71
CA ALA A 80 -42.16 -7.42 23.62
C ALA A 80 -40.74 -7.82 24.05
N LYS A 81 -40.62 -8.60 25.16
CA LYS A 81 -39.34 -9.15 25.61
C LYS A 81 -38.72 -10.05 24.56
N LYS A 82 -39.47 -11.01 24.01
CA LYS A 82 -39.00 -11.95 22.99
C LYS A 82 -38.60 -11.24 21.69
N VAL A 83 -39.34 -10.22 21.26
CA VAL A 83 -38.96 -9.38 20.10
C VAL A 83 -37.66 -8.62 20.38
N GLY A 84 -37.47 -8.10 21.59
CA GLY A 84 -36.26 -7.44 21.99
C GLY A 84 -35.04 -8.38 21.93
N GLU A 85 -35.13 -9.57 22.49
CA GLU A 85 -34.10 -10.60 22.46
C GLU A 85 -33.74 -11.02 21.03
N LEU A 86 -34.75 -11.35 20.21
CA LEU A 86 -34.55 -11.69 18.79
C LEU A 86 -33.93 -10.56 17.96
N THR A 87 -34.24 -9.30 18.31
CA THR A 87 -33.66 -8.15 17.63
C THR A 87 -32.16 -8.02 17.94
N LEU A 88 -31.77 -8.20 19.21
CA LEU A 88 -30.37 -8.18 19.63
C LEU A 88 -29.57 -9.31 18.99
N GLU A 89 -30.11 -10.53 18.99
CA GLU A 89 -29.45 -11.68 18.34
C GLU A 89 -29.27 -11.46 16.83
N LYS A 90 -30.32 -10.97 16.17
CA LYS A 90 -30.26 -10.60 14.74
C LYS A 90 -29.20 -9.55 14.47
N ASP A 91 -29.14 -8.48 15.25
CA ASP A 91 -28.21 -7.37 15.02
C ASP A 91 -26.77 -7.81 15.27
N TRP A 92 -26.51 -8.68 16.25
CA TRP A 92 -25.21 -9.31 16.46
C TRP A 92 -24.82 -10.20 15.27
N ALA A 93 -25.70 -11.08 14.82
CA ALA A 93 -25.43 -11.97 13.68
C ALA A 93 -25.17 -11.19 12.38
N VAL A 94 -25.98 -10.17 12.09
CA VAL A 94 -25.80 -9.29 10.93
C VAL A 94 -24.49 -8.50 11.04
N GLY A 95 -24.11 -8.05 12.22
CA GLY A 95 -22.83 -7.40 12.48
C GLY A 95 -21.65 -8.29 12.11
N LYS A 96 -21.68 -9.57 12.52
CA LYS A 96 -20.64 -10.56 12.15
C LYS A 96 -20.60 -10.85 10.64
N LEU A 97 -21.77 -11.01 10.02
CA LEU A 97 -21.84 -11.22 8.56
C LEU A 97 -21.31 -10.01 7.77
N LYS A 98 -21.52 -8.79 8.25
CA LYS A 98 -21.00 -7.57 7.61
C LYS A 98 -19.48 -7.46 7.68
N SER A 99 -18.83 -8.06 8.67
CA SER A 99 -17.37 -8.06 8.83
C SER A 99 -16.64 -9.09 7.97
N LEU A 100 -17.36 -10.00 7.29
CA LEU A 100 -16.77 -10.99 6.39
C LEU A 100 -16.20 -10.34 5.12
N ASP A 101 -15.21 -10.99 4.53
CA ASP A 101 -14.66 -10.61 3.24
C ASP A 101 -15.69 -10.75 2.11
N SER A 102 -15.47 -9.99 1.03
CA SER A 102 -16.38 -9.93 -0.11
C SER A 102 -16.61 -11.28 -0.80
N SER A 103 -15.59 -12.14 -0.84
CA SER A 103 -15.67 -13.50 -1.39
C SER A 103 -16.64 -14.37 -0.62
N TYR A 104 -16.48 -14.43 0.72
CA TYR A 104 -17.38 -15.18 1.61
C TYR A 104 -18.81 -14.65 1.58
N LYS A 105 -19.00 -13.33 1.52
CA LYS A 105 -20.33 -12.73 1.37
C LYS A 105 -21.04 -13.17 0.09
N LYS A 106 -20.29 -13.34 -1.00
CA LYS A 106 -20.84 -13.81 -2.28
C LYS A 106 -21.38 -15.23 -2.19
N GLU A 107 -20.71 -16.11 -1.44
CA GLU A 107 -21.11 -17.51 -1.23
C GLU A 107 -22.33 -17.64 -0.32
N LEU A 108 -22.50 -16.72 0.63
CA LEU A 108 -23.66 -16.71 1.54
C LEU A 108 -24.99 -16.31 0.89
N ILE A 109 -24.95 -15.77 -0.32
CA ILE A 109 -26.15 -15.33 -1.03
C ILE A 109 -26.73 -16.51 -1.80
N ASP A 110 -27.84 -17.00 -1.27
CA ASP A 110 -28.60 -18.06 -1.87
C ASP A 110 -29.43 -17.57 -3.08
N ARG A 111 -29.35 -18.26 -4.24
CA ARG A 111 -29.96 -17.87 -5.51
C ARG A 111 -31.16 -18.70 -5.94
N ASP A 112 -31.51 -19.75 -5.19
CA ASP A 112 -32.59 -20.66 -5.54
C ASP A 112 -34.00 -20.00 -5.46
N GLU A 113 -34.99 -20.49 -6.15
CA GLU A 113 -36.31 -19.85 -6.25
C GLU A 113 -37.17 -19.97 -4.99
N ASP A 114 -36.95 -20.99 -4.13
CA ASP A 114 -37.76 -21.33 -2.95
C ASP A 114 -37.35 -20.61 -1.65
N LYS A 115 -37.04 -19.33 -1.69
CA LYS A 115 -36.38 -18.61 -0.59
C LYS A 115 -37.30 -17.83 0.33
N VAL A 116 -36.92 -17.83 1.61
CA VAL A 116 -37.52 -16.96 2.64
C VAL A 116 -37.17 -15.49 2.41
N LEU A 117 -35.98 -15.20 1.86
CA LEU A 117 -35.50 -13.83 1.61
C LEU A 117 -35.07 -13.64 0.16
N SER A 118 -35.57 -12.58 -0.47
CA SER A 118 -35.12 -12.21 -1.82
C SER A 118 -33.61 -11.85 -1.85
N VAL A 119 -32.93 -12.10 -2.99
CA VAL A 119 -31.51 -11.77 -3.21
C VAL A 119 -31.19 -10.30 -2.85
N VAL A 120 -32.12 -9.37 -3.13
CA VAL A 120 -31.94 -7.95 -2.76
C VAL A 120 -31.90 -7.77 -1.24
N LYS A 121 -32.81 -8.44 -0.51
CA LYS A 121 -32.83 -8.39 0.97
C LYS A 121 -31.58 -9.04 1.57
N GLN A 122 -31.12 -10.16 1.02
CA GLN A 122 -29.89 -10.83 1.46
C GLN A 122 -28.68 -9.91 1.28
N CYS A 123 -28.49 -9.32 0.09
CA CYS A 123 -27.43 -8.38 -0.19
C CYS A 123 -27.43 -7.18 0.78
N ASN A 124 -28.60 -6.60 1.04
CA ASN A 124 -28.75 -5.46 1.96
C ASN A 124 -28.39 -5.83 3.40
N LEU A 125 -28.78 -7.01 3.88
CA LEU A 125 -28.50 -7.47 5.23
C LEU A 125 -27.00 -7.58 5.52
N ILE A 126 -26.23 -8.15 4.57
CA ILE A 126 -24.78 -8.36 4.72
C ILE A 126 -23.94 -7.20 4.15
N SER A 127 -24.59 -6.13 3.68
CA SER A 127 -23.93 -4.98 3.03
C SER A 127 -23.03 -5.42 1.85
N TYR A 128 -23.60 -6.21 0.94
CA TYR A 128 -22.95 -6.64 -0.29
C TYR A 128 -23.58 -5.99 -1.51
N ASN A 129 -22.78 -5.49 -2.43
CA ASN A 129 -23.32 -4.87 -3.64
C ASN A 129 -23.83 -5.96 -4.60
N ARG A 130 -25.13 -5.92 -4.96
CA ARG A 130 -25.75 -6.90 -5.84
C ARG A 130 -25.04 -7.03 -7.21
N SER A 131 -24.50 -5.95 -7.75
CA SER A 131 -23.79 -6.00 -9.04
C SER A 131 -22.55 -6.92 -8.98
N ASN A 132 -21.92 -7.04 -7.79
CA ASN A 132 -20.75 -7.90 -7.62
C ASN A 132 -21.09 -9.41 -7.69
N LEU A 133 -22.37 -9.79 -7.55
CA LEU A 133 -22.79 -11.19 -7.74
C LEU A 133 -22.60 -11.68 -9.17
N PHE A 134 -22.76 -10.78 -10.13
CA PHE A 134 -22.68 -11.07 -11.58
C PHE A 134 -21.35 -10.65 -12.17
N TYR A 135 -20.47 -10.03 -11.36
CA TYR A 135 -19.14 -9.64 -11.79
C TYR A 135 -18.27 -10.88 -11.99
N ILE A 136 -17.85 -11.10 -13.22
CA ILE A 136 -16.83 -12.07 -13.60
C ILE A 136 -15.55 -11.24 -13.85
N PRO A 137 -14.45 -11.46 -13.09
CA PRO A 137 -13.19 -10.79 -13.38
C PRO A 137 -12.76 -11.06 -14.81
N MET A 138 -12.58 -10.02 -15.59
CA MET A 138 -12.06 -10.16 -16.95
C MET A 138 -10.56 -10.45 -16.84
N ILE A 139 -10.15 -11.62 -17.31
CA ILE A 139 -8.72 -11.97 -17.42
C ILE A 139 -8.13 -11.01 -18.46
N ASN A 140 -7.13 -10.24 -18.05
CA ASN A 140 -6.38 -9.37 -18.94
C ASN A 140 -4.98 -9.97 -19.14
N PRO A 141 -4.72 -10.66 -20.27
CA PRO A 141 -3.45 -11.32 -20.55
C PRO A 141 -2.25 -10.36 -20.50
N ALA A 142 -2.46 -9.09 -20.89
CA ALA A 142 -1.41 -8.08 -20.82
C ALA A 142 -1.04 -7.72 -19.36
N LYS A 143 -2.01 -7.72 -18.44
CA LYS A 143 -1.77 -7.53 -17.01
C LYS A 143 -0.96 -8.68 -16.43
N ASP A 144 -1.31 -9.90 -16.78
CA ASP A 144 -0.65 -11.11 -16.28
C ASP A 144 0.78 -11.23 -16.82
N ALA A 145 1.00 -10.91 -18.11
CA ALA A 145 2.34 -10.84 -18.70
C ALA A 145 3.24 -9.80 -18.00
N ILE A 146 2.71 -8.62 -17.65
CA ILE A 146 3.47 -7.60 -16.91
C ILE A 146 3.83 -8.12 -15.51
N LYS A 147 2.90 -8.79 -14.80
CA LYS A 147 3.15 -9.33 -13.47
C LYS A 147 4.22 -10.42 -13.49
N GLU A 148 4.11 -11.37 -14.41
CA GLU A 148 5.12 -12.42 -14.61
C GLU A 148 6.49 -11.83 -14.90
N HIS A 149 6.56 -10.75 -15.70
CA HIS A 149 7.82 -10.09 -15.98
C HIS A 149 8.38 -9.34 -14.76
N ILE A 150 7.51 -8.74 -13.93
CA ILE A 150 7.91 -8.15 -12.65
C ILE A 150 8.54 -9.22 -11.73
N GLU A 151 7.95 -10.40 -11.64
CA GLU A 151 8.50 -11.52 -10.86
C GLU A 151 9.89 -11.92 -11.38
N LYS A 152 10.07 -12.08 -12.69
CA LYS A 152 11.39 -12.38 -13.32
C LYS A 152 12.44 -11.32 -13.00
N VAL A 153 12.09 -10.02 -13.08
CA VAL A 153 13.01 -8.93 -12.70
C VAL A 153 13.40 -9.01 -11.23
N PHE A 154 12.47 -9.40 -10.34
CA PHE A 154 12.77 -9.57 -8.93
C PHE A 154 13.59 -10.81 -8.60
N GLU A 155 13.41 -11.92 -9.33
CA GLU A 155 14.25 -13.11 -9.22
C GLU A 155 15.69 -12.79 -9.60
N GLU A 156 15.89 -11.99 -10.66
CA GLU A 156 17.22 -11.62 -11.13
C GLU A 156 17.85 -10.53 -10.25
N ILE A 157 17.08 -9.51 -9.83
CA ILE A 157 17.59 -8.35 -9.10
C ILE A 157 16.68 -8.00 -7.91
N PRO A 158 16.74 -8.77 -6.80
CA PRO A 158 15.85 -8.60 -5.65
C PRO A 158 15.94 -7.23 -4.94
N SER A 159 17.02 -6.48 -5.17
CA SER A 159 17.26 -5.18 -4.58
C SER A 159 16.53 -4.01 -5.29
N TYR A 160 15.88 -4.26 -6.43
CA TYR A 160 15.22 -3.19 -7.18
C TYR A 160 13.96 -2.66 -6.47
N GLY A 161 13.94 -1.32 -6.25
CA GLY A 161 12.72 -0.59 -5.91
C GLY A 161 11.80 -0.45 -7.13
N TYR A 162 10.51 -0.13 -6.91
CA TYR A 162 9.51 -0.09 -7.99
C TYR A 162 9.87 0.81 -9.17
N MET A 163 10.60 1.91 -8.95
CA MET A 163 11.06 2.79 -10.03
C MET A 163 12.10 2.13 -10.93
N LYS A 164 13.03 1.36 -10.36
CA LYS A 164 14.01 0.62 -11.17
C LYS A 164 13.34 -0.52 -11.95
N VAL A 165 12.38 -1.22 -11.33
CA VAL A 165 11.54 -2.22 -12.01
C VAL A 165 10.75 -1.58 -13.16
N TYR A 166 10.17 -0.38 -12.95
CA TYR A 166 9.49 0.37 -14.00
C TYR A 166 10.41 0.66 -15.19
N HIS A 167 11.64 1.15 -14.94
CA HIS A 167 12.59 1.42 -16.01
C HIS A 167 13.07 0.15 -16.72
N GLN A 168 13.21 -0.97 -16.00
CA GLN A 168 13.51 -2.27 -16.62
C GLN A 168 12.37 -2.72 -17.55
N LEU A 169 11.12 -2.63 -17.10
CA LEU A 169 9.96 -2.97 -17.92
C LEU A 169 9.87 -2.11 -19.20
N LEU A 170 10.20 -0.82 -19.12
CA LEU A 170 10.25 0.04 -20.31
C LEU A 170 11.35 -0.38 -21.28
N GLU A 171 12.54 -0.75 -20.78
CA GLU A 171 13.66 -1.24 -21.59
C GLU A 171 13.31 -2.58 -22.25
N ASP A 172 12.55 -3.44 -21.54
CA ASP A 172 12.09 -4.73 -22.06
C ASP A 172 10.85 -4.60 -22.97
N GLY A 173 10.44 -3.36 -23.30
CA GLY A 173 9.40 -3.07 -24.28
C GLY A 173 7.96 -3.02 -23.73
N PHE A 174 7.76 -3.08 -22.42
CA PHE A 174 6.42 -2.96 -21.82
C PHE A 174 6.01 -1.49 -21.67
N SER A 175 4.77 -1.18 -22.06
CA SER A 175 4.17 0.14 -21.81
C SER A 175 3.33 0.11 -20.52
N VAL A 176 3.87 0.67 -19.44
CA VAL A 176 3.27 0.63 -18.11
C VAL A 176 3.55 1.93 -17.35
N SER A 177 2.70 2.31 -16.40
CA SER A 177 2.95 3.46 -15.53
C SER A 177 3.69 3.05 -14.24
N PRO A 178 4.47 3.96 -13.60
CA PRO A 178 5.12 3.67 -12.31
C PRO A 178 4.13 3.24 -11.21
N ASN A 179 2.94 3.87 -11.19
CA ASN A 179 1.90 3.54 -10.22
C ASN A 179 1.32 2.13 -10.45
N THR A 180 1.21 1.70 -11.70
CA THR A 180 0.79 0.33 -12.05
C THR A 180 1.81 -0.68 -11.56
N VAL A 181 3.11 -0.44 -11.77
CA VAL A 181 4.17 -1.30 -11.27
C VAL A 181 4.14 -1.40 -9.75
N LEU A 182 3.95 -0.27 -9.06
CA LEU A 182 3.83 -0.25 -7.60
C LEU A 182 2.63 -1.06 -7.10
N ALA A 183 1.48 -0.94 -7.79
CA ALA A 183 0.26 -1.69 -7.46
C ALA A 183 0.47 -3.20 -7.66
N TYR A 184 1.05 -3.61 -8.79
CA TYR A 184 1.29 -5.02 -9.08
C TYR A 184 2.33 -5.66 -8.14
N ARG A 185 3.40 -4.93 -7.79
CA ARG A 185 4.33 -5.38 -6.76
C ARG A 185 3.67 -5.65 -5.42
N ARG A 186 2.77 -4.76 -4.98
CA ARG A 186 2.00 -4.95 -3.73
C ARG A 186 1.07 -6.14 -3.81
N GLU A 187 0.41 -6.32 -4.95
CA GLU A 187 -0.48 -7.44 -5.22
C GLU A 187 0.28 -8.79 -5.19
N LEU A 188 1.53 -8.81 -5.70
CA LEU A 188 2.44 -9.97 -5.68
C LEU A 188 3.18 -10.14 -4.35
N GLY A 189 3.04 -9.21 -3.40
CA GLY A 189 3.76 -9.26 -2.12
C GLY A 189 5.27 -9.02 -2.22
N LEU A 190 5.78 -8.50 -3.34
CA LEU A 190 7.19 -8.31 -3.60
C LEU A 190 7.74 -7.05 -2.93
N GLN A 191 8.80 -7.17 -2.15
CA GLN A 191 9.52 -6.05 -1.52
C GLN A 191 11.00 -6.12 -1.85
N ALA A 192 11.64 -4.95 -2.06
CA ALA A 192 13.07 -4.91 -2.30
C ALA A 192 13.83 -5.43 -1.08
N VAL A 193 14.73 -6.37 -1.32
CA VAL A 193 15.57 -6.95 -0.28
C VAL A 193 16.70 -5.99 0.03
N LEU A 194 16.80 -5.54 1.29
CA LEU A 194 17.84 -4.65 1.79
C LEU A 194 18.56 -5.34 2.94
N ALA A 195 19.88 -5.47 2.83
CA ALA A 195 20.70 -6.06 3.87
C ALA A 195 20.86 -5.12 5.09
N VAL A 196 20.96 -5.69 6.29
CA VAL A 196 21.15 -4.97 7.56
C VAL A 196 22.58 -4.43 7.67
N ARG A 197 22.73 -3.19 8.18
CA ARG A 197 24.00 -2.46 8.28
C ARG A 197 24.86 -2.95 9.46
N PRO A 198 26.14 -3.37 9.27
CA PRO A 198 27.06 -3.64 10.37
C PRO A 198 27.65 -2.35 10.99
N PRO A 199 28.15 -2.37 12.24
CA PRO A 199 28.74 -1.19 12.90
C PRO A 199 30.10 -0.79 12.31
N ASN A 200 30.43 0.52 12.38
CA ASN A 200 31.67 1.11 11.86
C ASN A 200 32.90 0.86 12.73
N THR A 201 34.06 0.57 12.09
CA THR A 201 35.36 0.39 12.76
C THR A 201 36.50 0.98 11.93
N SER A 202 36.84 2.28 12.06
CA SER A 202 37.98 2.90 11.36
C SER A 202 38.78 3.83 12.28
N TRP A 203 40.14 3.74 12.22
CA TRP A 203 41.10 4.56 12.96
C TRP A 203 42.12 5.19 12.00
N ALA A 204 42.51 6.49 12.17
CA ALA A 204 43.33 7.25 11.26
C ALA A 204 44.79 7.41 11.78
N ASP A 205 45.80 7.37 10.86
CA ASP A 205 47.21 7.58 11.13
C ASP A 205 47.66 9.03 10.88
N LYS A 206 48.74 9.52 11.56
CA LYS A 206 49.05 10.94 11.72
C LYS A 206 50.31 11.42 10.98
N GLN A 207 51.07 10.61 10.19
CA GLN A 207 52.44 10.91 9.79
C GLN A 207 52.67 11.33 8.35
N HIS A 208 51.69 11.43 7.46
CA HIS A 208 51.89 11.68 6.03
C HIS A 208 51.43 13.08 5.56
N PRO A 209 51.98 13.63 4.44
CA PRO A 209 51.65 14.94 3.89
C PRO A 209 50.15 14.97 3.46
N LYS A 210 49.46 16.02 3.87
CA LYS A 210 48.03 16.21 3.58
C LYS A 210 47.85 17.29 2.53
N TYR A 211 47.00 16.99 1.56
CA TYR A 211 46.61 17.94 0.52
C TYR A 211 45.26 18.60 0.87
N ALA A 212 45.08 19.85 0.39
CA ALA A 212 43.85 20.58 0.65
C ALA A 212 42.70 20.03 -0.19
N TYR A 213 41.49 20.02 0.42
CA TYR A 213 40.26 19.64 -0.29
C TYR A 213 39.92 20.68 -1.37
N LYS A 214 39.82 20.26 -2.63
CA LYS A 214 39.65 21.11 -3.80
C LYS A 214 38.24 21.13 -4.40
N LEU A 215 37.33 20.31 -3.86
CA LEU A 215 36.00 20.10 -4.48
C LEU A 215 34.90 20.99 -3.89
N ARG A 216 35.22 21.85 -2.92
CA ARG A 216 34.18 22.71 -2.31
C ARG A 216 33.67 23.74 -3.31
N GLY A 217 32.35 23.69 -3.61
CA GLY A 217 31.70 24.58 -4.54
C GLY A 217 32.01 24.30 -6.00
N LEU A 218 32.76 23.22 -6.32
CA LEU A 218 33.00 22.82 -7.67
C LEU A 218 31.76 22.16 -8.27
N GLU A 219 31.29 22.70 -9.38
CA GLU A 219 30.23 22.07 -10.18
C GLU A 219 30.84 20.98 -11.08
N ILE A 220 30.27 19.78 -10.98
CA ILE A 220 30.74 18.64 -11.77
C ILE A 220 29.92 18.56 -13.06
N THR A 221 30.52 18.91 -14.18
CA THR A 221 29.81 19.10 -15.44
C THR A 221 30.16 18.08 -16.54
N ARG A 222 31.23 17.30 -16.38
CA ARG A 222 31.72 16.34 -17.39
C ARG A 222 32.43 15.14 -16.77
N ALA A 223 32.50 14.06 -17.53
CA ALA A 223 33.33 12.91 -17.20
C ALA A 223 34.85 13.32 -17.16
N ASN A 224 35.60 12.61 -16.34
CA ASN A 224 37.03 12.84 -16.10
C ASN A 224 37.36 14.22 -15.46
N GLN A 225 36.37 14.95 -14.96
CA GLN A 225 36.63 16.16 -14.19
C GLN A 225 37.11 15.81 -12.77
N VAL A 226 36.42 14.89 -12.10
CA VAL A 226 36.81 14.42 -10.76
C VAL A 226 36.65 12.92 -10.67
N TRP A 227 37.73 12.24 -10.32
CA TRP A 227 37.68 10.86 -9.85
C TRP A 227 37.89 10.81 -8.36
N SER A 228 37.31 9.80 -7.72
CA SER A 228 37.65 9.48 -6.32
C SER A 228 37.89 8.00 -6.10
N THR A 229 38.65 7.71 -5.07
CA THR A 229 38.99 6.34 -4.66
C THR A 229 38.81 6.18 -3.15
N ASP A 230 38.57 4.98 -2.73
CA ASP A 230 38.45 4.58 -1.31
C ASP A 230 38.66 3.07 -1.19
N ILE A 231 38.98 2.60 0.04
CA ILE A 231 39.08 1.18 0.36
C ILE A 231 37.89 0.78 1.27
N THR A 232 37.23 -0.28 0.89
CA THR A 232 36.19 -0.85 1.74
C THR A 232 36.56 -2.25 2.24
N TYR A 233 36.01 -2.59 3.43
CA TYR A 233 36.23 -3.85 4.10
C TYR A 233 35.07 -4.81 3.86
N ILE A 234 35.37 -6.07 3.54
CA ILE A 234 34.39 -7.13 3.29
C ILE A 234 34.75 -8.29 4.21
N LYS A 235 33.82 -8.67 5.09
CA LYS A 235 33.99 -9.81 5.96
C LYS A 235 33.60 -11.09 5.21
N ILE A 236 34.49 -12.08 5.22
CA ILE A 236 34.23 -13.43 4.74
C ILE A 236 34.41 -14.43 5.88
N LYS A 237 34.11 -15.71 5.68
CA LYS A 237 34.19 -16.73 6.73
C LYS A 237 35.60 -16.89 7.31
N GLY A 238 36.64 -16.68 6.53
CA GLY A 238 38.04 -16.81 6.92
C GLY A 238 38.74 -15.52 7.38
N GLY A 239 38.06 -14.37 7.42
CA GLY A 239 38.69 -13.11 7.80
C GLY A 239 38.16 -11.87 7.06
N MET A 240 39.03 -10.90 6.85
CA MET A 240 38.72 -9.65 6.17
C MET A 240 39.38 -9.60 4.78
N VAL A 241 38.63 -9.10 3.82
CA VAL A 241 39.10 -8.84 2.45
C VAL A 241 38.88 -7.36 2.17
N TYR A 242 39.78 -6.78 1.40
CA TYR A 242 39.79 -5.37 1.08
C TYR A 242 39.48 -5.18 -0.40
N MET A 243 38.71 -4.15 -0.68
CA MET A 243 38.38 -3.81 -2.04
C MET A 243 38.59 -2.31 -2.23
N ALA A 244 39.40 -1.94 -3.24
CA ALA A 244 39.58 -0.58 -3.70
C ALA A 244 38.89 -0.37 -5.05
N ALA A 245 38.41 0.85 -5.31
CA ALA A 245 37.82 1.21 -6.59
C ALA A 245 38.08 2.69 -6.92
N VAL A 246 38.04 3.04 -8.20
CA VAL A 246 38.01 4.41 -8.72
C VAL A 246 36.67 4.67 -9.35
N ILE A 247 36.02 5.77 -8.97
CA ILE A 247 34.70 6.18 -9.48
C ILE A 247 34.78 7.59 -10.09
N ASP A 248 34.14 7.78 -11.23
CA ASP A 248 33.95 9.09 -11.84
C ASP A 248 32.75 9.83 -11.18
N TRP A 249 32.99 11.08 -10.80
CA TRP A 249 31.96 11.85 -10.07
C TRP A 249 30.81 12.32 -10.93
N TYR A 250 31.02 12.54 -12.22
CA TYR A 250 29.97 12.95 -13.14
C TYR A 250 29.01 11.79 -13.46
N SER A 251 29.58 10.74 -14.03
CA SER A 251 28.81 9.59 -14.54
C SER A 251 28.44 8.56 -13.47
N LYS A 252 29.08 8.61 -12.28
CA LYS A 252 29.02 7.56 -11.26
C LYS A 252 29.54 6.20 -11.73
N ALA A 253 30.25 6.15 -12.86
CA ALA A 253 30.86 4.93 -13.39
C ALA A 253 32.04 4.51 -12.52
N VAL A 254 32.10 3.22 -12.19
CA VAL A 254 33.28 2.61 -11.54
C VAL A 254 34.26 2.22 -12.63
N LEU A 255 35.38 2.95 -12.70
CA LEU A 255 36.36 2.83 -13.79
C LEU A 255 37.31 1.66 -13.59
N SER A 256 37.66 1.40 -12.33
CA SER A 256 38.54 0.27 -11.99
C SER A 256 38.27 -0.20 -10.57
N TRP A 257 38.56 -1.48 -10.29
CA TRP A 257 38.42 -2.08 -8.96
C TRP A 257 39.37 -3.27 -8.80
N ARG A 258 39.81 -3.50 -7.57
CA ARG A 258 40.57 -4.70 -7.20
C ARG A 258 40.15 -5.24 -5.83
N VAL A 259 40.24 -6.55 -5.67
CA VAL A 259 39.95 -7.27 -4.42
C VAL A 259 41.24 -7.95 -3.95
N SER A 260 41.66 -7.69 -2.71
CA SER A 260 42.86 -8.25 -2.09
C SER A 260 42.60 -8.72 -0.67
N ASN A 261 43.35 -9.70 -0.20
CA ASN A 261 43.40 -10.12 1.20
C ASN A 261 44.38 -9.28 2.04
N ILE A 262 45.14 -8.38 1.39
CA ILE A 262 46.09 -7.47 2.04
C ILE A 262 45.71 -6.04 1.68
N MET A 263 45.75 -5.14 2.67
CA MET A 263 45.48 -3.72 2.51
C MET A 263 46.82 -2.98 2.44
N ASP A 264 47.42 -2.95 1.28
CA ASP A 264 48.71 -2.35 1.02
C ASP A 264 48.63 -1.26 -0.07
N THR A 265 49.79 -0.63 -0.37
CA THR A 265 49.89 0.39 -1.42
C THR A 265 49.70 -0.24 -2.80
N ASP A 266 50.06 -1.52 -3.00
CA ASP A 266 49.94 -2.19 -4.31
C ASP A 266 48.45 -2.33 -4.73
N LEU A 267 47.53 -2.52 -3.76
CA LEU A 267 46.11 -2.54 -4.04
C LEU A 267 45.62 -1.22 -4.66
N VAL A 268 45.97 -0.08 -4.05
CA VAL A 268 45.52 1.24 -4.52
C VAL A 268 46.24 1.70 -5.79
N MET A 269 47.52 1.37 -5.90
CA MET A 269 48.31 1.63 -7.12
C MET A 269 47.81 0.83 -8.32
N GLY A 270 47.45 -0.45 -8.07
CA GLY A 270 46.86 -1.28 -9.11
C GLY A 270 45.56 -0.72 -9.66
N VAL A 271 44.67 -0.26 -8.78
CA VAL A 271 43.39 0.34 -9.19
C VAL A 271 43.61 1.68 -9.92
N LEU A 272 44.52 2.51 -9.43
CA LEU A 272 44.88 3.79 -10.08
C LEU A 272 45.44 3.56 -11.50
N ASN A 273 46.42 2.68 -11.63
CA ASN A 273 47.05 2.39 -12.91
C ASN A 273 46.10 1.79 -13.95
N ASP A 274 45.20 0.90 -13.50
CA ASP A 274 44.17 0.33 -14.38
C ASP A 274 43.23 1.44 -14.87
N ALA A 275 42.78 2.35 -13.98
CA ALA A 275 41.93 3.46 -14.36
C ALA A 275 42.61 4.41 -15.37
N LEU A 276 43.84 4.81 -15.07
CA LEU A 276 44.61 5.70 -15.95
C LEU A 276 44.87 5.06 -17.34
N SER A 277 45.18 3.77 -17.37
CA SER A 277 45.45 3.05 -18.64
C SER A 277 44.19 2.91 -19.51
N LEU A 278 43.02 2.66 -18.90
CA LEU A 278 41.79 2.35 -19.65
C LEU A 278 40.98 3.61 -20.01
N TYR A 279 41.01 4.62 -19.17
CA TYR A 279 40.09 5.77 -19.27
C TYR A 279 40.79 7.15 -19.37
N GLY A 280 42.11 7.15 -19.43
CA GLY A 280 42.89 8.40 -19.44
C GLY A 280 43.06 8.98 -18.04
N LYS A 281 43.15 10.32 -17.93
CA LYS A 281 43.39 10.97 -16.64
C LYS A 281 42.26 11.94 -16.24
N PRO A 282 41.96 12.06 -14.94
CA PRO A 282 41.06 13.10 -14.45
C PRO A 282 41.78 14.42 -14.25
N GLU A 283 41.05 15.51 -14.12
CA GLU A 283 41.61 16.80 -13.70
C GLU A 283 41.95 16.80 -12.21
N ILE A 284 41.05 16.24 -11.39
CA ILE A 284 41.21 16.17 -9.94
C ILE A 284 41.01 14.72 -9.49
N PHE A 285 41.91 14.25 -8.64
CA PHE A 285 41.79 12.94 -7.99
C PHE A 285 41.61 13.13 -6.48
N ASN A 286 40.46 12.67 -5.95
CA ASN A 286 40.08 12.83 -4.54
C ASN A 286 40.22 11.52 -3.76
N THR A 287 40.87 11.59 -2.59
CA THR A 287 41.09 10.44 -1.71
C THR A 287 40.79 10.82 -0.25
N ASP A 288 40.71 9.83 0.62
CA ASP A 288 40.84 10.06 2.05
C ASP A 288 42.30 10.33 2.45
N GLN A 289 42.58 10.48 3.76
CA GLN A 289 43.92 10.69 4.31
C GLN A 289 44.57 9.37 4.77
N GLY A 290 44.18 8.21 4.20
CA GLY A 290 44.78 6.92 4.50
C GLY A 290 46.25 6.82 4.11
N SER A 291 47.03 6.01 4.84
CA SER A 291 48.48 5.83 4.60
C SER A 291 48.80 5.35 3.19
N GLN A 292 47.92 4.55 2.59
CA GLN A 292 48.07 4.06 1.22
C GLN A 292 48.00 5.20 0.19
N TYR A 293 47.06 6.14 0.37
CA TYR A 293 46.84 7.28 -0.53
C TYR A 293 47.81 8.43 -0.31
N THR A 294 48.36 8.56 0.89
CA THR A 294 49.37 9.55 1.22
C THR A 294 50.80 9.05 0.97
N SER A 295 50.96 7.81 0.50
CA SER A 295 52.25 7.24 0.15
C SER A 295 52.95 8.04 -0.97
N TYR A 296 54.28 8.07 -0.95
CA TYR A 296 55.06 8.77 -1.96
C TYR A 296 54.79 8.30 -3.39
N ILE A 297 54.70 6.98 -3.59
CA ILE A 297 54.44 6.39 -4.91
C ILE A 297 53.09 6.83 -5.48
N HIS A 298 52.02 6.79 -4.64
CA HIS A 298 50.68 7.19 -5.09
C HIS A 298 50.62 8.68 -5.44
N THR A 299 51.09 9.53 -4.54
CA THR A 299 51.08 10.98 -4.76
C THR A 299 52.02 11.42 -5.91
N GLN A 300 53.16 10.75 -6.09
CA GLN A 300 54.06 11.02 -7.20
C GLN A 300 53.47 10.61 -8.55
N THR A 301 52.83 9.45 -8.64
CA THR A 301 52.13 9.01 -9.85
C THR A 301 51.06 10.00 -10.30
N LEU A 302 50.29 10.57 -9.36
CA LEU A 302 49.30 11.60 -9.70
C LEU A 302 49.94 12.87 -10.21
N LYS A 303 51.07 13.32 -9.60
CA LYS A 303 51.82 14.50 -10.05
C LYS A 303 52.47 14.31 -11.42
N ASP A 304 53.07 13.16 -11.67
CA ASP A 304 53.70 12.82 -12.96
C ASP A 304 52.68 12.78 -14.11
N ASN A 305 51.42 12.63 -13.80
CA ASN A 305 50.30 12.70 -14.75
C ASN A 305 49.61 14.08 -14.77
N ASP A 306 50.15 15.11 -14.10
CA ASP A 306 49.56 16.46 -13.97
C ASP A 306 48.15 16.44 -13.34
N ILE A 307 47.84 15.50 -12.44
CA ILE A 307 46.55 15.37 -11.79
C ILE A 307 46.56 16.17 -10.48
N ILE A 308 45.53 16.99 -10.29
CA ILE A 308 45.37 17.77 -9.04
C ILE A 308 44.92 16.83 -7.91
N ILE A 309 45.74 16.78 -6.85
CA ILE A 309 45.44 15.98 -5.67
C ILE A 309 44.49 16.75 -4.74
N SER A 310 43.36 16.10 -4.38
CA SER A 310 42.43 16.57 -3.37
C SER A 310 42.30 15.51 -2.28
N MET A 311 42.28 15.93 -1.02
CA MET A 311 42.07 15.02 0.13
C MET A 311 40.97 15.50 1.03
N ASP A 312 40.15 14.56 1.49
CA ASP A 312 39.03 14.83 2.38
C ASP A 312 39.45 15.48 3.69
N GLY A 313 38.66 16.40 4.19
CA GLY A 313 38.87 16.99 5.53
C GLY A 313 38.62 15.98 6.64
N LYS A 314 39.44 16.04 7.70
CA LYS A 314 39.27 15.16 8.87
C LYS A 314 37.83 15.25 9.45
N GLY A 315 37.14 14.13 9.48
CA GLY A 315 35.78 14.03 10.05
C GLY A 315 34.66 14.55 9.16
N ARG A 316 34.90 14.77 7.86
CA ARG A 316 33.91 15.21 6.88
C ARG A 316 33.52 14.07 5.96
N ALA A 317 32.55 13.26 6.39
CA ALA A 317 32.03 12.13 5.63
C ALA A 317 31.38 12.52 4.28
N THR A 318 31.09 13.80 4.06
CA THR A 318 30.50 14.28 2.80
C THR A 318 31.51 14.55 1.70
N ASP A 319 32.79 14.63 2.03
CA ASP A 319 33.84 15.05 1.07
C ASP A 319 34.14 13.93 0.05
N ASN A 320 33.79 12.66 0.31
CA ASN A 320 33.89 11.54 -0.62
C ASN A 320 32.58 10.78 -0.83
N ILE A 321 31.46 11.49 -0.76
CA ILE A 321 30.11 10.92 -0.78
C ILE A 321 29.83 10.04 -2.03
N CYS A 322 30.54 10.27 -3.14
CA CYS A 322 30.31 9.54 -4.39
C CYS A 322 30.66 8.06 -4.22
N ILE A 323 31.87 7.76 -3.75
CA ILE A 323 32.33 6.39 -3.57
C ILE A 323 31.71 5.73 -2.33
N GLU A 324 31.40 6.50 -1.28
CA GLU A 324 30.70 5.98 -0.11
C GLU A 324 29.28 5.46 -0.46
N ARG A 325 28.54 6.19 -1.31
CA ARG A 325 27.25 5.73 -1.83
C ARG A 325 27.39 4.51 -2.73
N PHE A 326 28.44 4.44 -3.52
CA PHE A 326 28.74 3.24 -4.29
C PHE A 326 28.99 2.03 -3.38
N TRP A 327 29.84 2.16 -2.35
CA TRP A 327 30.06 1.09 -1.38
C TRP A 327 28.78 0.60 -0.72
N ARG A 328 27.91 1.54 -0.35
CA ARG A 328 26.60 1.17 0.18
C ARG A 328 25.81 0.33 -0.82
N SER A 329 25.78 0.73 -2.09
CA SER A 329 25.07 -0.03 -3.11
C SER A 329 25.67 -1.42 -3.28
N ALA A 330 26.99 -1.54 -3.47
CA ALA A 330 27.67 -2.81 -3.65
C ALA A 330 27.45 -3.77 -2.45
N LYS A 331 27.52 -3.23 -1.22
CA LYS A 331 27.31 -4.02 0.00
C LYS A 331 25.86 -4.50 0.14
N VAL A 332 24.89 -3.61 -0.07
CA VAL A 332 23.48 -3.92 0.16
C VAL A 332 22.89 -4.75 -0.99
N GLU A 333 23.28 -4.47 -2.23
CA GLU A 333 22.71 -5.09 -3.40
C GLU A 333 23.35 -6.45 -3.76
N LYS A 334 24.59 -6.71 -3.30
CA LYS A 334 25.31 -7.95 -3.63
C LYS A 334 26.01 -8.57 -2.42
N ILE A 335 26.93 -7.86 -1.76
CA ILE A 335 27.89 -8.48 -0.84
C ILE A 335 27.16 -9.04 0.40
N TYR A 336 26.25 -8.29 1.03
CA TYR A 336 25.54 -8.72 2.24
C TYR A 336 24.41 -9.72 1.99
N LEU A 337 24.08 -9.97 0.74
CA LEU A 337 23.09 -10.98 0.36
C LEU A 337 23.70 -12.38 0.24
N ASN A 338 25.05 -12.47 0.28
CA ASN A 338 25.77 -13.71 0.11
C ASN A 338 26.75 -13.96 1.25
N GLU A 339 27.01 -15.23 1.56
CA GLU A 339 28.06 -15.65 2.47
C GLU A 339 29.25 -16.20 1.64
N TYR A 340 30.43 -15.61 1.83
CA TYR A 340 31.62 -16.00 1.07
C TYR A 340 32.58 -16.81 1.93
N GLU A 341 32.94 -18.00 1.45
CA GLU A 341 33.97 -18.87 2.05
C GLU A 341 35.37 -18.64 1.45
N ARG A 342 35.43 -18.22 0.17
CA ARG A 342 36.67 -18.03 -0.59
C ARG A 342 36.73 -16.68 -1.26
N VAL A 343 37.94 -16.09 -1.26
CA VAL A 343 38.20 -14.80 -1.94
C VAL A 343 37.96 -14.88 -3.46
N SER A 344 38.21 -16.04 -4.08
CA SER A 344 37.98 -16.22 -5.53
C SER A 344 36.50 -16.11 -5.90
N VAL A 345 35.60 -16.66 -5.09
CA VAL A 345 34.14 -16.58 -5.29
C VAL A 345 33.68 -15.13 -5.12
N LEU A 346 34.13 -14.47 -4.04
CA LEU A 346 33.86 -13.04 -3.82
C LEU A 346 34.33 -12.18 -5.01
N ARG A 347 35.55 -12.47 -5.54
CA ARG A 347 36.12 -11.73 -6.68
C ARG A 347 35.26 -11.89 -7.94
N SER A 348 34.83 -13.10 -8.27
CA SER A 348 33.94 -13.36 -9.40
C SER A 348 32.62 -12.58 -9.23
N ASP A 349 31.99 -12.69 -8.10
CA ASP A 349 30.72 -12.03 -7.79
C ASP A 349 30.82 -10.50 -7.84
N ILE A 350 31.97 -9.94 -7.41
CA ILE A 350 32.23 -8.50 -7.51
C ILE A 350 32.39 -8.09 -8.97
N ASN A 351 33.11 -8.85 -9.78
CA ASN A 351 33.27 -8.54 -11.21
C ASN A 351 31.91 -8.53 -11.91
N ASP A 352 31.06 -9.52 -11.69
CA ASP A 352 29.70 -9.58 -12.23
C ASP A 352 28.86 -8.38 -11.75
N TYR A 353 28.99 -8.01 -10.45
CA TYR A 353 28.29 -6.83 -9.91
C TYR A 353 28.80 -5.52 -10.54
N MET A 354 30.10 -5.37 -10.82
CA MET A 354 30.65 -4.17 -11.46
C MET A 354 30.13 -4.00 -12.89
N GLU A 355 30.06 -5.08 -13.63
CA GLU A 355 29.46 -5.05 -14.95
C GLU A 355 27.97 -4.68 -14.89
N PHE A 356 27.22 -5.32 -13.98
CA PHE A 356 25.84 -4.96 -13.72
C PHE A 356 25.72 -3.48 -13.31
N TYR A 357 26.51 -2.99 -12.35
CA TYR A 357 26.45 -1.62 -11.86
C TYR A 357 26.70 -0.59 -12.97
N ASN A 358 27.70 -0.83 -13.80
CA ASN A 358 28.13 0.10 -14.84
C ASN A 358 27.21 0.10 -16.07
N TYR A 359 26.72 -1.07 -16.50
CA TYR A 359 26.07 -1.22 -17.81
C TYR A 359 24.59 -1.58 -17.73
N ARG A 360 24.12 -2.07 -16.58
CA ARG A 360 22.73 -2.54 -16.46
C ARG A 360 21.93 -1.80 -15.40
N ARG A 361 22.59 -1.40 -14.31
CA ARG A 361 21.92 -0.78 -13.15
C ARG A 361 21.45 0.64 -13.46
N PHE A 362 20.14 0.92 -13.24
CA PHE A 362 19.60 2.27 -13.30
C PHE A 362 20.05 3.11 -12.10
N HIS A 363 20.51 4.33 -12.37
CA HIS A 363 20.99 5.25 -11.34
C HIS A 363 20.08 6.47 -11.22
N GLU A 364 19.41 6.62 -10.06
CA GLU A 364 18.41 7.67 -9.83
C GLU A 364 18.95 9.09 -10.09
N THR A 365 20.14 9.43 -9.55
CA THR A 365 20.74 10.77 -9.74
C THR A 365 21.14 11.04 -11.19
N LEU A 366 21.25 10.01 -12.04
CA LEU A 366 21.48 10.12 -13.47
C LEU A 366 20.18 10.06 -14.28
N LYS A 367 19.04 10.38 -13.65
CA LYS A 367 17.70 10.27 -14.27
C LYS A 367 17.43 8.87 -14.84
N TYR A 368 17.83 7.86 -14.07
CA TYR A 368 17.72 6.44 -14.40
C TYR A 368 18.51 6.00 -15.64
N LYS A 369 19.54 6.77 -16.04
CA LYS A 369 20.52 6.30 -16.99
C LYS A 369 21.54 5.38 -16.32
N LYS A 370 22.23 4.57 -17.13
CA LYS A 370 23.30 3.66 -16.71
C LYS A 370 24.63 4.43 -16.61
N PRO A 371 25.46 4.20 -15.59
CA PRO A 371 26.69 4.97 -15.37
C PRO A 371 27.63 5.05 -16.60
N MET A 372 27.94 3.92 -17.21
CA MET A 372 28.86 3.92 -18.39
C MET A 372 28.26 4.58 -19.62
N ASN A 373 26.95 4.54 -19.82
CA ASN A 373 26.32 5.27 -20.92
C ASN A 373 26.52 6.77 -20.75
N VAL A 374 26.31 7.29 -19.53
CA VAL A 374 26.53 8.71 -19.21
C VAL A 374 28.02 9.09 -19.37
N TYR A 375 28.92 8.20 -18.97
CA TYR A 375 30.36 8.41 -19.13
C TYR A 375 30.74 8.60 -20.61
N PHE A 376 30.39 7.66 -21.47
CA PHE A 376 30.72 7.72 -22.91
C PHE A 376 29.96 8.83 -23.65
N GLU A 377 28.72 9.13 -23.30
CA GLU A 377 27.96 10.27 -23.84
C GLU A 377 28.73 11.58 -23.58
N SER A 378 29.24 11.76 -22.35
CA SER A 378 29.99 12.96 -21.97
C SER A 378 31.32 13.10 -22.75
N LEU A 379 32.03 12.01 -23.02
CA LEU A 379 33.28 12.03 -23.81
C LEU A 379 33.00 12.42 -25.25
N LYS A 380 31.99 11.87 -25.90
CA LYS A 380 31.58 12.22 -27.27
C LYS A 380 31.26 13.71 -27.45
N ILE A 381 30.51 14.28 -26.51
CA ILE A 381 30.18 15.71 -26.51
C ILE A 381 31.43 16.57 -26.36
N ASN A 382 32.39 16.15 -25.55
CA ASN A 382 33.64 16.86 -25.38
C ASN A 382 34.49 16.83 -26.65
N ASP A 383 34.61 15.70 -27.35
CA ASP A 383 35.31 15.57 -28.61
C ASP A 383 34.69 16.41 -29.71
N GLU A 384 33.36 16.44 -29.84
CA GLU A 384 32.65 17.29 -30.79
C GLU A 384 32.82 18.79 -30.50
N ASN A 385 32.86 19.19 -29.24
CA ASN A 385 33.12 20.58 -28.86
C ASN A 385 34.57 20.98 -29.09
N TYR A 386 35.54 20.07 -28.91
CA TYR A 386 36.94 20.30 -29.18
C TYR A 386 37.20 20.46 -30.69
N THR A 387 36.58 19.62 -31.52
CA THR A 387 36.66 19.73 -32.99
C THR A 387 36.03 21.01 -33.50
N LYS A 388 34.87 21.42 -33.00
CA LYS A 388 34.24 22.70 -33.36
C LYS A 388 35.01 23.91 -32.93
N SER A 389 35.69 23.89 -31.78
CA SER A 389 36.55 25.01 -31.32
C SER A 389 37.85 25.10 -32.13
N SER A 390 38.41 24.00 -32.58
CA SER A 390 39.59 23.99 -33.45
C SER A 390 39.30 24.45 -34.88
N GLU A 391 38.08 24.25 -35.40
CA GLU A 391 37.63 24.77 -36.69
C GLU A 391 37.32 26.27 -36.69
N ILE A 392 37.03 26.87 -35.51
CA ILE A 392 36.81 28.33 -35.38
C ILE A 392 38.10 29.12 -35.24
N VAL A 393 39.20 28.47 -34.88
CA VAL A 393 40.53 29.11 -34.68
C VAL A 393 41.46 28.91 -35.89
N ALA A 394 41.06 28.16 -36.88
CA ALA A 394 41.75 27.99 -38.18
C ALA A 394 41.10 28.86 -39.26
#